data_4dab213ad1bd1361f17997259707c8bb
#
_entry.id   4dab213ad1bd1361f17997259707c8bb
#
_cell.length_a   1.000
_cell.length_b   1.000
_cell.length_c   1.000
_cell.angle_alpha   90.00
_cell.angle_beta   90.00
_cell.angle_gamma   90.00
#
_symmetry.space_group_name_H-M   'P 1'
#
loop_
_entity.id
_entity.type
_entity.pdbx_description
1 polymer ?
#
loop_
_entity_poly.entity_id
_entity_poly.type
_entity_poly.pdbx_seq_one_letter_code
_entity_poly.pdbx_strand_id
1 'polypeptide(L)'
;MFKRNAYNRAIRVTSMADTGSGANDSTYAALTDETRIRILFALADQYGDAWSAEWPSFSELRERVGVDDTSRFSYHLDELQDDFVRKVDGTYRPRVAALEIVSTIRAGTYDGDTVAVDQQQTDYECPSCEEALVASYRHHQLYVGCPSHGAAIAYPTPPRALADRTLEDVIDLSFRKHACDVRLFRNDVCPHCWGAAGFSFPRDSVPDSYLLDDVAYATAKCDTCWVSYPIPIAQTVLGHPAVETLYSTHELGPTDAQIGPHNLARISEVALPDSKSPAARINVELRADSLVLELDESCHVTDWQR
;
A
#
# COMPACT_ATOMS: atom_id res chain seq x y z
N MET A 1 -35.43 6.34 10.72
CA MET A 1 -36.06 5.18 10.05
C MET A 1 -35.57 5.17 8.61
N PHE A 2 -34.36 4.63 8.36
CA PHE A 2 -33.77 4.59 7.02
C PHE A 2 -34.18 3.29 6.34
N LYS A 3 -34.84 3.42 5.20
CA LYS A 3 -35.25 2.28 4.36
C LYS A 3 -33.99 1.60 3.81
N ARG A 4 -33.72 0.37 4.24
CA ARG A 4 -32.82 -0.59 3.57
C ARG A 4 -33.44 -0.94 2.23
N ASN A 5 -32.94 -0.35 1.15
CA ASN A 5 -33.34 -0.71 -0.21
C ASN A 5 -32.37 -1.76 -0.75
N ALA A 6 -32.91 -2.89 -1.01
CA ALA A 6 -32.61 -3.99 -1.90
C ALA A 6 -31.41 -3.79 -2.87
N TYR A 7 -30.21 -4.09 -2.41
CA TYR A 7 -29.06 -4.44 -3.25
C TYR A 7 -28.54 -5.85 -2.90
N ASN A 8 -29.45 -6.78 -2.68
CA ASN A 8 -29.11 -8.21 -2.60
C ASN A 8 -29.42 -8.90 -3.93
N ARG A 9 -28.76 -8.45 -5.00
CA ARG A 9 -28.55 -9.31 -6.14
C ARG A 9 -27.21 -10.01 -5.90
N ALA A 10 -27.28 -11.27 -5.48
CA ALA A 10 -26.11 -12.13 -5.37
C ALA A 10 -25.33 -12.04 -6.70
N ILE A 11 -24.20 -11.36 -6.68
CA ILE A 11 -23.24 -11.44 -7.76
C ILE A 11 -22.80 -12.91 -7.73
N ARG A 12 -23.20 -13.70 -8.70
CA ARG A 12 -22.58 -15.00 -8.95
C ARG A 12 -21.15 -14.67 -9.37
N VAL A 13 -20.24 -14.72 -8.44
CA VAL A 13 -18.81 -14.83 -8.74
C VAL A 13 -18.67 -16.21 -9.41
N THR A 14 -18.67 -16.24 -10.72
CA THR A 14 -18.16 -17.39 -11.47
C THR A 14 -16.73 -17.56 -10.95
N SER A 15 -16.47 -18.74 -10.41
CA SER A 15 -15.21 -19.15 -9.82
C SER A 15 -14.01 -18.54 -10.55
N MET A 16 -13.23 -17.68 -9.88
CA MET A 16 -11.94 -17.20 -10.36
C MET A 16 -10.84 -18.28 -10.22
N ALA A 17 -11.23 -19.56 -10.17
CA ALA A 17 -10.33 -20.69 -10.00
C ALA A 17 -9.43 -20.97 -11.20
N ASP A 18 -9.42 -20.12 -12.23
CA ASP A 18 -8.60 -20.32 -13.43
C ASP A 18 -8.03 -19.01 -14.01
N THR A 19 -7.63 -18.06 -13.16
CA THR A 19 -6.85 -16.90 -13.58
C THR A 19 -5.35 -17.17 -13.54
N GLY A 20 -4.94 -18.34 -14.01
CA GLY A 20 -3.64 -18.52 -14.59
C GLY A 20 -3.58 -17.69 -15.88
N SER A 21 -2.88 -16.55 -15.86
CA SER A 21 -2.42 -15.76 -17.03
C SER A 21 -3.40 -15.55 -18.20
N GLY A 22 -4.66 -15.29 -17.92
CA GLY A 22 -5.65 -15.01 -18.96
C GLY A 22 -5.84 -13.52 -19.30
N ALA A 23 -4.94 -12.64 -18.90
CA ALA A 23 -4.83 -11.35 -19.55
C ALA A 23 -4.30 -11.62 -20.94
N ASN A 24 -5.16 -11.48 -21.96
CA ASN A 24 -4.78 -11.68 -23.35
C ASN A 24 -3.55 -10.82 -23.65
N ASP A 25 -2.55 -11.38 -24.35
CA ASP A 25 -1.41 -10.62 -24.87
C ASP A 25 -1.85 -9.34 -25.60
N SER A 26 -3.07 -9.34 -26.15
CA SER A 26 -3.74 -8.18 -26.76
C SER A 26 -4.02 -7.03 -25.79
N THR A 27 -4.41 -7.30 -24.54
CA THR A 27 -4.71 -6.25 -23.55
C THR A 27 -3.45 -5.45 -23.20
N TYR A 28 -2.32 -6.14 -23.00
CA TYR A 28 -1.04 -5.45 -22.76
C TYR A 28 -0.50 -4.76 -24.02
N ALA A 29 -0.69 -5.36 -25.19
CA ALA A 29 -0.30 -4.75 -26.46
C ALA A 29 -1.07 -3.43 -26.71
N ALA A 30 -2.29 -3.30 -26.20
CA ALA A 30 -3.04 -2.07 -26.27
C ALA A 30 -2.35 -0.88 -25.58
N LEU A 31 -1.52 -1.12 -24.56
CA LEU A 31 -0.83 -0.10 -23.79
C LEU A 31 0.54 0.31 -24.35
N THR A 32 0.99 -0.26 -25.46
CA THR A 32 2.32 0.03 -26.02
C THR A 32 2.35 1.22 -26.98
N ASP A 33 1.20 1.81 -27.32
CA ASP A 33 1.09 2.93 -28.25
C ASP A 33 0.84 4.27 -27.53
N GLU A 34 1.63 5.29 -27.85
CA GLU A 34 1.54 6.62 -27.26
C GLU A 34 0.15 7.25 -27.43
N THR A 35 -0.47 7.09 -28.60
CA THR A 35 -1.81 7.65 -28.86
C THR A 35 -2.85 7.03 -27.94
N ARG A 36 -2.77 5.72 -27.70
CA ARG A 36 -3.67 5.02 -26.79
C ARG A 36 -3.48 5.52 -25.34
N ILE A 37 -2.26 5.65 -24.89
CA ILE A 37 -1.96 6.23 -23.56
C ILE A 37 -2.55 7.65 -23.45
N ARG A 38 -2.39 8.51 -24.47
CA ARG A 38 -2.96 9.87 -24.49
C ARG A 38 -4.48 9.86 -24.43
N ILE A 39 -5.14 8.89 -25.07
CA ILE A 39 -6.61 8.71 -24.97
C ILE A 39 -7.00 8.38 -23.52
N LEU A 40 -6.28 7.47 -22.86
CA LEU A 40 -6.57 7.12 -21.45
C LEU A 40 -6.37 8.32 -20.53
N PHE A 41 -5.32 9.11 -20.73
CA PHE A 41 -5.09 10.35 -19.96
C PHE A 41 -6.21 11.36 -20.14
N ALA A 42 -6.64 11.61 -21.40
CA ALA A 42 -7.72 12.56 -21.69
C ALA A 42 -9.05 12.16 -21.02
N LEU A 43 -9.35 10.85 -20.98
CA LEU A 43 -10.53 10.34 -20.31
C LEU A 43 -10.39 10.36 -18.77
N ALA A 44 -9.21 10.10 -18.24
CA ALA A 44 -8.96 10.15 -16.79
C ALA A 44 -9.03 11.57 -16.25
N ASP A 45 -8.56 12.58 -17.01
CA ASP A 45 -8.70 13.99 -16.65
C ASP A 45 -10.16 14.40 -16.54
N GLN A 46 -10.99 13.95 -17.49
CA GLN A 46 -12.42 14.18 -17.46
C GLN A 46 -13.11 13.47 -16.28
N TYR A 47 -12.59 12.33 -15.83
CA TYR A 47 -13.16 11.57 -14.70
C TYR A 47 -13.04 12.33 -13.38
N GLY A 48 -11.98 13.12 -13.19
CA GLY A 48 -11.80 13.99 -12.03
C GLY A 48 -12.95 14.98 -11.84
N ASP A 49 -13.55 15.43 -12.94
CA ASP A 49 -14.67 16.37 -12.97
C ASP A 49 -16.04 15.66 -13.13
N ALA A 50 -16.09 14.33 -12.96
CA ALA A 50 -17.18 13.44 -13.41
C ALA A 50 -18.57 13.73 -12.83
N TRP A 51 -18.68 14.48 -11.74
CA TRP A 51 -19.97 14.83 -11.14
C TRP A 51 -20.69 16.00 -11.86
N SER A 52 -19.97 16.73 -12.69
CA SER A 52 -20.47 17.95 -13.37
C SER A 52 -20.19 17.98 -14.87
N ALA A 53 -19.37 17.04 -15.41
CA ALA A 53 -18.90 17.10 -16.77
C ALA A 53 -19.65 16.17 -17.73
N GLU A 54 -19.90 16.67 -18.94
CA GLU A 54 -20.34 15.85 -20.04
C GLU A 54 -19.17 15.00 -20.57
N TRP A 55 -19.42 13.72 -20.80
CA TRP A 55 -18.42 12.82 -21.37
C TRP A 55 -18.17 13.14 -22.84
N PRO A 56 -16.91 13.07 -23.32
CA PRO A 56 -16.59 13.49 -24.68
C PRO A 56 -17.19 12.55 -25.72
N SER A 57 -17.67 13.15 -26.80
CA SER A 57 -17.95 12.48 -28.06
C SER A 57 -16.66 12.06 -28.75
N PHE A 58 -16.78 11.31 -29.83
CA PHE A 58 -15.61 10.93 -30.66
C PHE A 58 -14.80 12.14 -31.15
N SER A 59 -15.49 13.18 -31.63
CA SER A 59 -14.82 14.37 -32.17
C SER A 59 -14.09 15.16 -31.09
N GLU A 60 -14.71 15.36 -29.95
CA GLU A 60 -14.12 16.07 -28.81
C GLU A 60 -12.94 15.31 -28.21
N LEU A 61 -13.05 13.98 -28.08
CA LEU A 61 -11.94 13.17 -27.59
C LEU A 61 -10.75 13.20 -28.57
N ARG A 62 -11.01 13.07 -29.87
CA ARG A 62 -9.96 13.16 -30.89
C ARG A 62 -9.24 14.51 -30.87
N GLU A 63 -9.98 15.62 -30.74
CA GLU A 63 -9.42 16.97 -30.64
C GLU A 63 -8.55 17.13 -29.40
N ARG A 64 -9.00 16.67 -28.24
CA ARG A 64 -8.23 16.70 -26.98
C ARG A 64 -6.93 15.90 -27.06
N VAL A 65 -6.96 14.76 -27.73
CA VAL A 65 -5.79 13.90 -27.94
C VAL A 65 -4.85 14.50 -29.00
N GLY A 66 -5.34 15.40 -29.87
CA GLY A 66 -4.56 16.06 -30.92
C GLY A 66 -4.18 15.10 -32.04
N VAL A 67 -5.12 14.27 -32.50
CA VAL A 67 -4.92 13.38 -33.66
C VAL A 67 -5.78 13.85 -34.82
N ASP A 68 -5.13 14.30 -35.90
CA ASP A 68 -5.83 14.83 -37.08
C ASP A 68 -6.49 13.73 -37.92
N ASP A 69 -5.82 12.59 -38.08
CA ASP A 69 -6.31 11.47 -38.86
C ASP A 69 -7.42 10.71 -38.11
N THR A 70 -8.63 10.83 -38.62
CA THR A 70 -9.83 10.19 -38.07
C THR A 70 -9.76 8.66 -38.09
N SER A 71 -9.19 8.08 -39.13
CA SER A 71 -9.10 6.61 -39.29
C SER A 71 -8.08 6.05 -38.31
N ARG A 72 -6.95 6.73 -38.16
CA ARG A 72 -5.92 6.37 -37.17
C ARG A 72 -6.45 6.48 -35.74
N PHE A 73 -7.16 7.57 -35.41
CA PHE A 73 -7.76 7.75 -34.11
C PHE A 73 -8.81 6.68 -33.82
N SER A 74 -9.71 6.36 -34.78
CA SER A 74 -10.70 5.31 -34.64
C SER A 74 -10.04 3.96 -34.34
N TYR A 75 -9.01 3.60 -35.10
CA TYR A 75 -8.26 2.37 -34.85
C TYR A 75 -7.72 2.28 -33.39
N HIS A 76 -7.05 3.33 -32.91
CA HIS A 76 -6.51 3.32 -31.54
C HIS A 76 -7.61 3.29 -30.47
N LEU A 77 -8.73 3.97 -30.72
CA LEU A 77 -9.84 3.98 -29.78
C LEU A 77 -10.56 2.63 -29.74
N ASP A 78 -10.71 1.97 -30.90
CA ASP A 78 -11.33 0.63 -30.99
C ASP A 78 -10.50 -0.43 -30.26
N GLU A 79 -9.15 -0.35 -30.35
CA GLU A 79 -8.21 -1.22 -29.61
C GLU A 79 -8.30 -1.05 -28.07
N LEU A 80 -8.83 0.07 -27.60
CA LEU A 80 -9.03 0.32 -26.16
C LEU A 80 -10.43 -0.03 -25.68
N GLN A 81 -11.38 -0.24 -26.60
CA GLN A 81 -12.73 -0.61 -26.21
C GLN A 81 -12.73 -1.99 -25.55
N ASP A 82 -13.75 -2.24 -24.76
CA ASP A 82 -13.97 -3.44 -23.97
C ASP A 82 -13.05 -3.62 -22.75
N ASP A 83 -11.75 -3.35 -22.83
CA ASP A 83 -10.84 -3.48 -21.70
C ASP A 83 -10.70 -2.17 -20.91
N PHE A 84 -10.47 -1.04 -21.57
CA PHE A 84 -10.12 0.24 -20.97
C PHE A 84 -11.15 1.34 -21.16
N VAL A 85 -11.90 1.31 -22.26
CA VAL A 85 -12.87 2.34 -22.64
C VAL A 85 -14.21 1.72 -22.91
N ARG A 86 -15.27 2.40 -22.53
CA ARG A 86 -16.65 2.02 -22.91
C ARG A 86 -17.32 3.17 -23.65
N LYS A 87 -18.11 2.84 -24.67
CA LYS A 87 -18.99 3.77 -25.36
C LYS A 87 -20.39 3.70 -24.76
N VAL A 88 -20.95 4.85 -24.38
CA VAL A 88 -22.30 4.96 -23.80
C VAL A 88 -22.98 6.18 -24.42
N ASP A 89 -24.10 5.98 -25.08
CA ASP A 89 -24.91 7.04 -25.70
C ASP A 89 -24.11 8.00 -26.58
N GLY A 90 -23.17 7.44 -27.39
CA GLY A 90 -22.32 8.22 -28.30
C GLY A 90 -21.11 8.89 -27.65
N THR A 91 -20.96 8.80 -26.32
CA THR A 91 -19.84 9.33 -25.54
C THR A 91 -18.88 8.22 -25.08
N TYR A 92 -17.64 8.58 -24.75
CA TYR A 92 -16.60 7.65 -24.30
C TYR A 92 -16.26 7.88 -22.85
N ARG A 93 -16.16 6.77 -22.08
CA ARG A 93 -15.88 6.81 -20.65
C ARG A 93 -14.77 5.83 -20.30
N PRO A 94 -13.87 6.15 -19.36
CA PRO A 94 -12.86 5.21 -18.90
C PRO A 94 -13.51 4.08 -18.10
N ARG A 95 -12.93 2.89 -18.18
CA ARG A 95 -13.13 1.82 -17.20
C ARG A 95 -12.13 1.97 -16.06
N VAL A 96 -12.36 1.24 -14.96
CA VAL A 96 -11.45 1.27 -13.80
C VAL A 96 -10.03 0.89 -14.20
N ALA A 97 -9.85 -0.10 -15.08
CA ALA A 97 -8.53 -0.49 -15.57
C ALA A 97 -7.75 0.67 -16.23
N ALA A 98 -8.41 1.56 -16.96
CA ALA A 98 -7.80 2.76 -17.52
C ALA A 98 -7.34 3.75 -16.43
N LEU A 99 -8.18 3.93 -15.42
CA LEU A 99 -7.88 4.83 -14.29
C LEU A 99 -6.68 4.33 -13.47
N GLU A 100 -6.60 3.01 -13.23
CA GLU A 100 -5.47 2.39 -12.53
C GLU A 100 -4.16 2.55 -13.31
N ILE A 101 -4.16 2.33 -14.62
CA ILE A 101 -2.98 2.53 -15.48
C ILE A 101 -2.53 4.00 -15.43
N VAL A 102 -3.45 4.94 -15.61
CA VAL A 102 -3.12 6.38 -15.56
C VAL A 102 -2.61 6.77 -14.17
N SER A 103 -3.19 6.24 -13.10
CA SER A 103 -2.76 6.52 -11.74
C SER A 103 -1.33 6.05 -11.48
N THR A 104 -0.97 4.85 -11.90
CA THR A 104 0.39 4.32 -11.74
C THR A 104 1.42 5.05 -12.60
N ILE A 105 1.06 5.48 -13.82
CA ILE A 105 1.93 6.32 -14.64
C ILE A 105 2.14 7.69 -13.96
N ARG A 106 1.08 8.34 -13.47
CA ARG A 106 1.18 9.63 -12.77
C ARG A 106 1.93 9.54 -11.44
N ALA A 107 1.91 8.38 -10.81
CA ALA A 107 2.73 8.13 -9.63
C ALA A 107 4.23 8.02 -9.94
N GLY A 108 4.62 7.94 -11.23
CA GLY A 108 5.99 7.76 -11.68
C GLY A 108 6.51 6.34 -11.54
N THR A 109 5.62 5.35 -11.35
CA THR A 109 6.02 3.95 -11.13
C THR A 109 6.80 3.36 -12.31
N TYR A 110 6.61 3.90 -13.51
CA TYR A 110 7.28 3.45 -14.73
C TYR A 110 8.43 4.36 -15.21
N ASP A 111 8.76 5.41 -14.45
CA ASP A 111 9.75 6.43 -14.89
C ASP A 111 11.21 5.96 -14.72
N GLY A 112 11.43 4.71 -14.33
CA GLY A 112 12.76 4.19 -14.00
C GLY A 112 13.36 4.87 -12.76
N ASP A 113 14.67 4.77 -12.58
CA ASP A 113 15.38 5.36 -11.43
C ASP A 113 15.72 6.84 -11.64
N THR A 114 14.75 7.64 -12.09
CA THR A 114 14.96 9.06 -12.39
C THR A 114 15.04 9.93 -11.14
N VAL A 115 14.52 9.45 -10.00
CA VAL A 115 14.54 10.14 -8.72
C VAL A 115 15.36 9.33 -7.73
N ALA A 116 16.39 9.95 -7.17
CA ALA A 116 17.16 9.40 -6.07
C ALA A 116 17.46 10.51 -5.05
N VAL A 117 17.46 10.15 -3.78
CA VAL A 117 17.91 11.02 -2.69
C VAL A 117 19.02 10.27 -1.96
N ASP A 118 20.20 10.92 -1.93
CA ASP A 118 21.35 10.41 -1.19
C ASP A 118 21.04 10.34 0.30
N GLN A 119 21.85 9.59 1.02
CA GLN A 119 21.71 9.37 2.45
C GLN A 119 21.77 10.71 3.22
N GLN A 120 20.73 11.00 3.99
CA GLN A 120 20.59 12.20 4.82
C GLN A 120 20.25 11.81 6.25
N GLN A 121 20.77 12.56 7.22
CA GLN A 121 20.34 12.44 8.61
C GLN A 121 18.89 12.93 8.75
N THR A 122 18.17 12.30 9.65
CA THR A 122 16.78 12.64 10.00
C THR A 122 16.71 13.12 11.44
N ASP A 123 15.59 13.71 11.83
CA ASP A 123 15.29 14.08 13.22
C ASP A 123 14.87 12.88 14.08
N TYR A 124 14.87 11.68 13.53
CA TYR A 124 14.55 10.44 14.26
C TYR A 124 15.80 9.80 14.84
N GLU A 125 15.65 9.24 16.02
CA GLU A 125 16.74 8.56 16.75
C GLU A 125 16.54 7.03 16.73
N CYS A 126 17.65 6.31 16.72
CA CYS A 126 17.64 4.86 16.84
C CYS A 126 17.23 4.47 18.27
N PRO A 127 16.22 3.59 18.43
CA PRO A 127 15.78 3.17 19.77
C PRO A 127 16.84 2.38 20.56
N SER A 128 17.85 1.83 19.87
CA SER A 128 18.87 0.99 20.51
C SER A 128 20.14 1.76 20.90
N CYS A 129 20.52 2.85 20.20
CA CYS A 129 21.78 3.58 20.45
C CYS A 129 21.63 5.10 20.44
N GLU A 130 20.42 5.63 20.26
CA GLU A 130 20.12 7.07 20.24
C GLU A 130 20.83 7.85 19.09
N GLU A 131 21.56 7.18 18.20
CA GLU A 131 22.10 7.82 17.01
C GLU A 131 20.98 8.25 16.06
N ALA A 132 21.19 9.39 15.37
CA ALA A 132 20.26 9.86 14.37
C ALA A 132 20.10 8.81 13.25
N LEU A 133 18.86 8.50 12.91
CA LEU A 133 18.57 7.66 11.77
C LEU A 133 18.94 8.38 10.46
N VAL A 134 19.33 7.60 9.47
CA VAL A 134 19.58 8.10 8.12
C VAL A 134 18.53 7.58 7.15
N ALA A 135 18.11 8.43 6.24
CA ALA A 135 17.19 8.06 5.19
C ALA A 135 17.79 8.27 3.80
N SER A 136 17.37 7.45 2.86
CA SER A 136 17.69 7.59 1.44
C SER A 136 16.53 7.09 0.59
N TYR A 137 16.47 7.54 -0.65
CA TYR A 137 15.48 7.05 -1.60
C TYR A 137 16.16 6.62 -2.90
N ARG A 138 15.88 5.39 -3.34
CA ARG A 138 16.39 4.82 -4.60
C ARG A 138 15.53 3.64 -5.03
N HIS A 139 15.50 3.37 -6.32
CA HIS A 139 14.76 2.24 -6.90
C HIS A 139 13.30 2.17 -6.43
N HIS A 140 12.64 3.33 -6.32
CA HIS A 140 11.27 3.50 -5.82
C HIS A 140 11.06 2.94 -4.40
N GLN A 141 12.10 2.95 -3.58
CA GLN A 141 12.03 2.56 -2.18
C GLN A 141 12.62 3.66 -1.28
N LEU A 142 11.90 3.96 -0.22
CA LEU A 142 12.41 4.72 0.92
C LEU A 142 13.12 3.76 1.86
N TYR A 143 14.36 4.09 2.23
CA TYR A 143 15.14 3.40 3.24
C TYR A 143 15.34 4.33 4.42
N VAL A 144 15.02 3.83 5.63
CA VAL A 144 15.30 4.53 6.89
C VAL A 144 15.99 3.54 7.82
N GLY A 145 17.14 3.89 8.34
CA GLY A 145 17.90 2.97 9.18
C GLY A 145 18.94 3.63 10.05
N CYS A 146 19.43 2.88 11.03
CA CYS A 146 20.54 3.27 11.86
C CYS A 146 21.87 2.91 11.20
N PRO A 147 22.86 3.81 11.15
CA PRO A 147 24.18 3.49 10.61
C PRO A 147 24.87 2.31 11.34
N SER A 148 24.64 2.19 12.66
CA SER A 148 25.25 1.17 13.51
C SER A 148 24.48 -0.16 13.53
N HIS A 149 23.15 -0.15 13.33
CA HIS A 149 22.29 -1.34 13.45
C HIS A 149 21.64 -1.79 12.11
N GLY A 150 21.87 -1.05 11.02
CA GLY A 150 21.30 -1.38 9.71
C GLY A 150 19.92 -0.76 9.45
N ALA A 151 19.22 -1.28 8.44
CA ALA A 151 17.95 -0.73 7.99
C ALA A 151 16.82 -1.05 8.97
N ALA A 152 16.13 0.00 9.44
CA ALA A 152 14.92 -0.14 10.25
C ALA A 152 13.67 -0.37 9.38
N ILE A 153 13.63 0.19 8.17
CA ILE A 153 12.52 0.06 7.23
C ILE A 153 13.02 0.18 5.78
N ALA A 154 12.43 -0.59 4.90
CA ALA A 154 12.53 -0.41 3.46
C ALA A 154 11.09 -0.48 2.92
N TYR A 155 10.57 0.64 2.38
CA TYR A 155 9.17 0.73 2.01
C TYR A 155 9.00 1.18 0.56
N PRO A 156 8.24 0.43 -0.27
CA PRO A 156 7.92 0.83 -1.63
C PRO A 156 7.18 2.17 -1.65
N THR A 157 7.78 3.15 -2.27
CA THR A 157 7.30 4.53 -2.27
C THR A 157 7.38 5.07 -3.70
N PRO A 158 6.26 5.44 -4.33
CA PRO A 158 6.30 5.93 -5.70
C PRO A 158 6.99 7.30 -5.77
N PRO A 159 7.68 7.64 -6.88
CA PRO A 159 8.39 8.93 -7.05
C PRO A 159 7.52 10.16 -6.77
N ARG A 160 6.23 10.10 -7.09
CA ARG A 160 5.28 11.19 -6.82
C ARG A 160 5.17 11.56 -5.34
N ALA A 161 5.48 10.63 -4.44
CA ALA A 161 5.48 10.92 -3.01
C ALA A 161 6.54 11.96 -2.61
N LEU A 162 7.64 12.07 -3.40
CA LEU A 162 8.72 13.03 -3.15
C LEU A 162 8.46 14.40 -3.80
N ALA A 163 7.49 14.50 -4.71
CA ALA A 163 7.19 15.77 -5.35
C ALA A 163 6.61 16.75 -4.31
N ASP A 164 7.23 17.91 -4.21
CA ASP A 164 6.81 19.01 -3.33
C ASP A 164 6.82 18.65 -1.81
N ARG A 165 7.65 17.67 -1.40
CA ARG A 165 7.80 17.23 0.00
C ARG A 165 9.25 17.13 0.41
N THR A 166 9.51 17.34 1.69
CA THR A 166 10.79 17.01 2.32
C THR A 166 10.93 15.50 2.50
N LEU A 167 12.14 15.02 2.78
CA LEU A 167 12.36 13.61 3.05
C LEU A 167 11.64 13.18 4.34
N GLU A 168 11.59 14.03 5.36
CA GLU A 168 10.85 13.84 6.61
C GLU A 168 9.35 13.67 6.34
N ASP A 169 8.74 14.53 5.51
CA ASP A 169 7.33 14.39 5.12
C ASP A 169 7.06 13.03 4.46
N VAL A 170 8.01 12.55 3.64
CA VAL A 170 7.89 11.25 2.96
C VAL A 170 8.05 10.09 3.93
N ILE A 171 8.92 10.22 4.93
CA ILE A 171 9.04 9.24 6.01
C ILE A 171 7.72 9.14 6.76
N ASP A 172 7.17 10.25 7.23
CA ASP A 172 5.88 10.27 7.93
C ASP A 172 4.74 9.69 7.08
N LEU A 173 4.67 10.07 5.80
CA LEU A 173 3.68 9.52 4.86
C LEU A 173 3.80 8.01 4.73
N SER A 174 5.03 7.51 4.63
CA SER A 174 5.30 6.07 4.47
C SER A 174 4.92 5.28 5.72
N PHE A 175 5.18 5.82 6.92
CA PHE A 175 4.74 5.20 8.16
C PHE A 175 3.21 5.17 8.28
N ARG A 176 2.52 6.27 7.91
CA ARG A 176 1.04 6.32 7.88
C ARG A 176 0.47 5.29 6.92
N LYS A 177 1.05 5.19 5.72
CA LYS A 177 0.64 4.19 4.72
C LYS A 177 0.86 2.77 5.25
N HIS A 178 2.02 2.51 5.84
CA HIS A 178 2.35 1.23 6.45
C HIS A 178 1.35 0.84 7.55
N ALA A 179 0.99 1.76 8.44
CA ALA A 179 -0.02 1.51 9.47
C ALA A 179 -1.40 1.14 8.88
N CYS A 180 -1.79 1.75 7.76
CA CYS A 180 -3.00 1.37 7.04
C CYS A 180 -2.88 -0.04 6.44
N ASP A 181 -1.71 -0.38 5.88
CA ASP A 181 -1.46 -1.69 5.30
C ASP A 181 -1.50 -2.81 6.35
N VAL A 182 -0.91 -2.58 7.51
CA VAL A 182 -0.99 -3.49 8.67
C VAL A 182 -2.44 -3.77 9.06
N ARG A 183 -3.28 -2.74 9.10
CA ARG A 183 -4.71 -2.92 9.40
C ARG A 183 -5.43 -3.78 8.35
N LEU A 184 -5.08 -3.64 7.08
CA LEU A 184 -5.63 -4.50 6.03
C LEU A 184 -5.16 -5.94 6.18
N PHE A 185 -3.87 -6.18 6.41
CA PHE A 185 -3.32 -7.52 6.68
C PHE A 185 -3.98 -8.20 7.88
N ARG A 186 -4.27 -7.45 8.94
CA ARG A 186 -5.00 -7.96 10.11
C ARG A 186 -6.45 -8.38 9.80
N ASN A 187 -7.01 -7.91 8.69
CA ASN A 187 -8.33 -8.29 8.19
C ASN A 187 -8.24 -9.22 6.98
N ASP A 188 -7.13 -9.93 6.82
CA ASP A 188 -6.87 -10.89 5.75
C ASP A 188 -6.95 -10.31 4.33
N VAL A 189 -6.68 -9.01 4.18
CA VAL A 189 -6.77 -8.29 2.91
C VAL A 189 -5.40 -7.73 2.51
N CYS A 190 -4.98 -8.03 1.28
CA CYS A 190 -3.80 -7.44 0.70
C CYS A 190 -4.01 -5.95 0.39
N PRO A 191 -3.15 -5.04 0.87
CA PRO A 191 -3.27 -3.60 0.61
C PRO A 191 -3.05 -3.23 -0.86
N HIS A 192 -2.50 -4.14 -1.66
CA HIS A 192 -2.17 -3.88 -3.06
C HIS A 192 -3.21 -4.46 -4.02
N CYS A 193 -3.50 -5.76 -3.95
CA CYS A 193 -4.39 -6.43 -4.91
C CYS A 193 -5.75 -6.85 -4.34
N TRP A 194 -5.98 -6.63 -3.03
CA TRP A 194 -7.19 -6.98 -2.28
C TRP A 194 -7.46 -8.49 -2.17
N GLY A 195 -6.51 -9.31 -2.64
CA GLY A 195 -6.54 -10.76 -2.47
C GLY A 195 -6.30 -11.18 -1.01
N ALA A 196 -6.39 -12.48 -0.74
CA ALA A 196 -6.09 -13.03 0.58
C ALA A 196 -4.63 -12.76 0.95
N ALA A 197 -4.42 -12.29 2.18
CA ALA A 197 -3.11 -11.94 2.70
C ALA A 197 -3.13 -11.98 4.22
N GLY A 198 -1.97 -12.12 4.86
CA GLY A 198 -1.90 -12.18 6.31
C GLY A 198 -0.47 -12.14 6.82
N PHE A 199 -0.32 -12.43 8.09
CA PHE A 199 0.97 -12.58 8.74
C PHE A 199 1.27 -14.04 9.01
N SER A 200 2.55 -14.39 9.06
CA SER A 200 3.04 -15.66 9.56
C SER A 200 4.19 -15.46 10.52
N PHE A 201 4.23 -16.27 11.59
CA PHE A 201 5.29 -16.27 12.59
C PHE A 201 5.55 -17.72 13.08
N PRO A 202 6.80 -18.14 13.28
CA PRO A 202 8.03 -17.39 12.98
C PRO A 202 8.17 -17.10 11.48
N ARG A 203 8.94 -16.07 11.15
CA ARG A 203 9.13 -15.64 9.76
C ARG A 203 9.69 -16.74 8.87
N ASP A 204 9.21 -16.81 7.65
CA ASP A 204 9.88 -17.53 6.59
C ASP A 204 11.14 -16.74 6.16
N SER A 205 12.17 -17.44 5.69
CA SER A 205 13.52 -16.95 5.43
C SER A 205 13.62 -15.56 4.76
N VAL A 206 13.93 -14.53 5.57
CA VAL A 206 14.42 -13.24 5.07
C VAL A 206 15.91 -13.17 5.38
N PRO A 207 16.78 -12.69 4.46
CA PRO A 207 18.20 -12.52 4.74
C PRO A 207 18.43 -11.63 5.96
N ASP A 208 19.27 -12.07 6.90
CA ASP A 208 19.57 -11.36 8.15
C ASP A 208 20.12 -9.95 7.94
N SER A 209 20.74 -9.69 6.77
CA SER A 209 21.26 -8.37 6.40
C SER A 209 20.21 -7.24 6.31
N TYR A 210 18.93 -7.57 6.33
CA TYR A 210 17.82 -6.60 6.30
C TYR A 210 17.13 -6.42 7.64
N LEU A 211 17.61 -7.09 8.69
CA LEU A 211 16.93 -7.16 9.97
C LEU A 211 17.79 -6.50 11.06
N LEU A 212 17.12 -5.91 12.03
CA LEU A 212 17.77 -5.45 13.25
C LEU A 212 18.05 -6.66 14.15
N ASP A 213 19.21 -6.69 14.76
CA ASP A 213 19.50 -7.64 15.83
C ASP A 213 18.51 -7.44 16.99
N ASP A 214 18.17 -8.51 17.69
CA ASP A 214 17.26 -8.51 18.85
C ASP A 214 15.80 -8.12 18.54
N VAL A 215 15.39 -8.02 17.27
CA VAL A 215 14.00 -7.79 16.89
C VAL A 215 13.38 -9.06 16.32
N ALA A 216 12.26 -9.50 16.89
CA ALA A 216 11.47 -10.59 16.34
C ALA A 216 10.64 -10.10 15.15
N TYR A 217 10.68 -10.85 14.04
CA TYR A 217 9.97 -10.51 12.81
C TYR A 217 8.94 -11.57 12.43
N ALA A 218 7.80 -11.12 11.97
CA ALA A 218 6.82 -11.89 11.21
C ALA A 218 7.01 -11.62 9.70
N THR A 219 6.35 -12.39 8.86
CA THR A 219 6.25 -12.14 7.42
C THR A 219 4.84 -11.66 7.10
N ALA A 220 4.71 -10.50 6.47
CA ALA A 220 3.47 -10.06 5.82
C ALA A 220 3.49 -10.57 4.38
N LYS A 221 2.48 -11.34 3.96
CA LYS A 221 2.46 -12.00 2.65
C LYS A 221 1.07 -12.02 2.03
N CYS A 222 1.02 -11.83 0.72
CA CYS A 222 -0.16 -12.03 -0.11
C CYS A 222 -0.06 -13.35 -0.88
N ASP A 223 -1.16 -14.09 -0.98
CA ASP A 223 -1.23 -15.34 -1.73
C ASP A 223 -1.32 -15.14 -3.25
N THR A 224 -1.60 -13.91 -3.70
CA THR A 224 -1.92 -13.62 -5.10
C THR A 224 -0.87 -12.77 -5.81
N CYS A 225 -0.31 -11.74 -5.14
CA CYS A 225 0.61 -10.79 -5.77
C CYS A 225 2.01 -10.83 -5.18
N TRP A 226 2.85 -9.87 -5.55
CA TRP A 226 4.26 -9.78 -5.15
C TRP A 226 4.49 -9.39 -3.68
N VAL A 227 3.46 -8.94 -2.97
CA VAL A 227 3.61 -8.41 -1.60
C VAL A 227 4.05 -9.51 -0.65
N SER A 228 5.32 -9.42 -0.24
CA SER A 228 5.93 -10.25 0.78
C SER A 228 7.12 -9.50 1.39
N TYR A 229 7.06 -9.19 2.69
CA TYR A 229 8.14 -8.49 3.39
C TYR A 229 8.16 -8.80 4.89
N PRO A 230 9.35 -8.71 5.54
CA PRO A 230 9.44 -8.85 6.98
C PRO A 230 8.83 -7.64 7.66
N ILE A 231 8.19 -7.88 8.80
CA ILE A 231 7.63 -6.84 9.67
C ILE A 231 8.00 -7.17 11.11
N PRO A 232 8.52 -6.21 11.91
CA PRO A 232 8.65 -6.42 13.34
C PRO A 232 7.33 -6.94 13.93
N ILE A 233 7.37 -8.04 14.65
CA ILE A 233 6.13 -8.69 15.14
C ILE A 233 5.30 -7.73 16.01
N ALA A 234 5.97 -6.85 16.72
CA ALA A 234 5.33 -5.79 17.50
C ALA A 234 4.43 -4.85 16.68
N GLN A 235 4.72 -4.67 15.38
CA GLN A 235 3.88 -3.85 14.50
C GLN A 235 2.58 -4.56 14.08
N THR A 236 2.52 -5.88 14.16
CA THR A 236 1.31 -6.63 13.78
C THR A 236 0.11 -6.32 14.67
N VAL A 237 0.33 -5.77 15.88
CA VAL A 237 -0.75 -5.37 16.79
C VAL A 237 -1.20 -3.90 16.60
N LEU A 238 -0.55 -3.14 15.71
CA LEU A 238 -1.00 -1.80 15.37
C LEU A 238 -2.43 -1.83 14.80
N GLY A 239 -3.30 -0.94 15.30
CA GLY A 239 -4.70 -0.94 14.95
C GLY A 239 -5.56 -1.98 15.68
N HIS A 240 -5.00 -2.75 16.62
CA HIS A 240 -5.82 -3.56 17.53
C HIS A 240 -6.60 -2.65 18.49
N PRO A 241 -7.92 -2.88 18.73
CA PRO A 241 -8.74 -1.98 19.55
C PRO A 241 -8.20 -1.74 20.98
N ALA A 242 -7.59 -2.75 21.61
CA ALA A 242 -6.99 -2.58 22.93
C ALA A 242 -5.77 -1.64 22.90
N VAL A 243 -4.94 -1.74 21.84
CA VAL A 243 -3.79 -0.84 21.63
C VAL A 243 -4.27 0.57 21.34
N GLU A 244 -5.24 0.75 20.44
CA GLU A 244 -5.83 2.06 20.15
C GLU A 244 -6.49 2.70 21.38
N THR A 245 -7.12 1.90 22.24
CA THR A 245 -7.70 2.37 23.49
C THR A 245 -6.62 2.81 24.46
N LEU A 246 -5.52 2.07 24.60
CA LEU A 246 -4.39 2.46 25.43
C LEU A 246 -3.84 3.83 24.99
N TYR A 247 -3.60 4.02 23.69
CA TYR A 247 -3.09 5.28 23.16
C TYR A 247 -4.08 6.44 23.36
N SER A 248 -5.36 6.22 23.08
CA SER A 248 -6.38 7.28 23.23
C SER A 248 -6.57 7.74 24.67
N THR A 249 -6.38 6.87 25.68
CA THR A 249 -6.42 7.27 27.09
C THR A 249 -5.28 8.21 27.49
N HIS A 250 -4.23 8.27 26.66
CA HIS A 250 -3.10 9.19 26.85
C HIS A 250 -3.15 10.39 25.88
N GLU A 251 -4.30 10.68 25.29
CA GLU A 251 -4.51 11.76 24.31
C GLU A 251 -3.63 11.64 23.05
N LEU A 252 -3.18 10.42 22.74
CA LEU A 252 -2.46 10.12 21.52
C LEU A 252 -3.44 9.59 20.47
N GLY A 253 -3.49 10.24 19.32
CA GLY A 253 -4.31 9.79 18.20
C GLY A 253 -3.81 8.48 17.59
N PRO A 254 -4.67 7.76 16.83
CA PRO A 254 -4.26 6.53 16.13
C PRO A 254 -3.06 6.74 15.19
N THR A 255 -2.90 7.97 14.70
CA THR A 255 -1.78 8.38 13.86
C THR A 255 -0.54 8.75 14.66
N ASP A 256 -0.69 9.46 15.79
CA ASP A 256 0.45 9.90 16.62
C ASP A 256 1.15 8.73 17.29
N ALA A 257 0.38 7.68 17.60
CA ALA A 257 0.87 6.45 18.21
C ALA A 257 1.57 5.51 17.23
N GLN A 258 1.28 5.64 15.95
CA GLN A 258 1.67 4.69 14.91
C GLN A 258 2.71 5.25 13.94
N ILE A 259 3.07 6.53 14.07
CA ILE A 259 3.90 7.23 13.12
C ILE A 259 5.31 7.44 13.67
N GLY A 260 6.26 7.00 12.89
CA GLY A 260 7.68 7.23 13.09
C GLY A 260 8.43 6.11 13.82
N PRO A 261 9.75 6.09 13.68
CA PRO A 261 10.64 5.15 14.35
C PRO A 261 10.52 5.17 15.88
N HIS A 262 10.17 6.32 16.48
CA HIS A 262 9.97 6.45 17.92
C HIS A 262 8.84 5.59 18.48
N ASN A 263 7.86 5.22 17.65
CA ASN A 263 6.72 4.40 18.09
C ASN A 263 7.03 2.90 18.04
N LEU A 264 8.03 2.49 17.27
CA LEU A 264 8.57 1.13 17.34
C LEU A 264 9.24 0.85 18.69
N ALA A 265 9.85 1.87 19.28
CA ALA A 265 10.52 1.79 20.59
C ALA A 265 9.56 1.76 21.79
N ARG A 266 8.29 2.11 21.60
CA ARG A 266 7.28 2.09 22.69
C ARG A 266 6.59 0.75 22.86
N ILE A 267 6.78 -0.18 21.92
CA ILE A 267 6.41 -1.58 22.08
C ILE A 267 7.65 -2.27 22.64
N SER A 268 7.73 -2.36 23.96
CA SER A 268 8.99 -2.49 24.66
C SER A 268 9.51 -3.91 24.76
N GLU A 269 8.69 -4.95 24.60
CA GLU A 269 9.16 -6.31 24.79
C GLU A 269 8.34 -7.34 24.00
N VAL A 270 9.05 -8.21 23.30
CA VAL A 270 8.48 -9.40 22.65
C VAL A 270 9.04 -10.63 23.35
N ALA A 271 8.25 -11.30 24.16
CA ALA A 271 8.61 -12.58 24.73
C ALA A 271 8.16 -13.71 23.81
N LEU A 272 9.10 -14.59 23.44
CA LEU A 272 8.80 -15.83 22.69
C LEU A 272 8.72 -16.97 23.72
N PRO A 273 7.51 -17.52 23.96
CA PRO A 273 7.39 -18.62 24.91
C PRO A 273 8.00 -19.91 24.37
N ASP A 274 8.51 -20.76 25.25
CA ASP A 274 9.11 -22.06 24.90
C ASP A 274 8.05 -23.07 24.33
N SER A 275 6.79 -22.75 24.48
CA SER A 275 5.66 -23.57 24.00
C SER A 275 5.01 -22.94 22.75
N LYS A 276 4.42 -23.78 21.91
CA LYS A 276 3.78 -23.35 20.65
C LYS A 276 2.53 -22.47 20.82
N SER A 277 2.04 -22.24 22.02
CA SER A 277 0.86 -21.39 22.27
C SER A 277 1.00 -20.65 23.61
N PRO A 278 0.94 -19.31 23.62
CA PRO A 278 0.90 -18.43 22.44
C PRO A 278 2.21 -18.47 21.63
N ALA A 279 2.16 -18.14 20.34
CA ALA A 279 3.36 -18.09 19.49
C ALA A 279 4.28 -16.91 19.87
N ALA A 280 3.68 -15.79 20.30
CA ALA A 280 4.41 -14.64 20.83
C ALA A 280 3.56 -13.90 21.87
N ARG A 281 4.25 -13.15 22.75
CA ARG A 281 3.64 -12.23 23.70
C ARG A 281 4.27 -10.86 23.52
N ILE A 282 3.44 -9.83 23.31
CA ILE A 282 3.87 -8.45 23.09
C ILE A 282 3.44 -7.62 24.30
N ASN A 283 4.40 -6.91 24.92
CA ASN A 283 4.13 -5.93 25.95
C ASN A 283 4.21 -4.51 25.37
N VAL A 284 3.11 -3.77 25.46
CA VAL A 284 3.02 -2.37 25.08
C VAL A 284 2.98 -1.52 26.31
N GLU A 285 4.03 -0.75 26.55
CA GLU A 285 4.12 0.17 27.69
C GLU A 285 3.93 1.61 27.21
N LEU A 286 3.06 2.34 27.89
CA LEU A 286 2.83 3.74 27.63
C LEU A 286 2.66 4.52 28.95
N ARG A 287 3.69 5.26 29.34
CA ARG A 287 3.76 5.96 30.62
C ARG A 287 3.66 4.97 31.78
N ALA A 288 2.57 5.05 32.59
CA ALA A 288 2.35 4.16 33.73
C ALA A 288 1.43 2.97 33.39
N ASP A 289 0.87 2.93 32.20
CA ASP A 289 -0.02 1.87 31.74
C ASP A 289 0.72 0.86 30.88
N SER A 290 0.34 -0.41 31.01
CA SER A 290 0.86 -1.50 30.18
C SER A 290 -0.28 -2.36 29.63
N LEU A 291 -0.04 -2.97 28.47
CA LEU A 291 -0.94 -3.88 27.78
C LEU A 291 -0.15 -5.07 27.29
N VAL A 292 -0.52 -6.26 27.71
CA VAL A 292 0.07 -7.52 27.21
C VAL A 292 -0.88 -8.16 26.22
N LEU A 293 -0.38 -8.51 25.03
CA LEU A 293 -1.14 -9.22 24.00
C LEU A 293 -0.50 -10.57 23.70
N GLU A 294 -1.30 -11.59 23.56
CA GLU A 294 -0.90 -12.94 23.14
C GLU A 294 -1.27 -13.16 21.67
N LEU A 295 -0.32 -13.66 20.88
CA LEU A 295 -0.49 -13.89 19.44
C LEU A 295 -0.38 -15.37 19.10
N ASP A 296 -1.15 -15.81 18.11
CA ASP A 296 -0.95 -17.09 17.42
C ASP A 296 0.12 -16.99 16.30
N GLU A 297 0.35 -18.11 15.59
CA GLU A 297 1.31 -18.21 14.48
C GLU A 297 0.92 -17.33 13.26
N SER A 298 -0.32 -16.86 13.17
CA SER A 298 -0.82 -15.92 12.17
C SER A 298 -0.82 -14.46 12.67
N CYS A 299 -0.20 -14.23 13.84
CA CYS A 299 -0.15 -12.93 14.50
C CYS A 299 -1.54 -12.36 14.87
N HIS A 300 -2.57 -13.20 14.97
CA HIS A 300 -3.84 -12.77 15.53
C HIS A 300 -3.75 -12.70 17.06
N VAL A 301 -4.32 -11.63 17.62
CA VAL A 301 -4.41 -11.49 19.07
C VAL A 301 -5.46 -12.48 19.58
N THR A 302 -5.01 -13.44 20.39
CA THR A 302 -5.85 -14.48 20.98
C THR A 302 -6.33 -14.12 22.39
N ASP A 303 -5.54 -13.32 23.11
CA ASP A 303 -5.88 -12.80 24.45
C ASP A 303 -5.12 -11.49 24.70
N TRP A 304 -5.62 -10.68 25.63
CA TRP A 304 -4.96 -9.46 26.06
C TRP A 304 -5.35 -9.08 27.50
N GLN A 305 -4.41 -8.43 28.21
CA GLN A 305 -4.57 -7.98 29.59
C GLN A 305 -3.99 -6.58 29.75
N ARG A 306 -4.67 -5.74 30.54
CA ARG A 306 -4.26 -4.39 30.92
C ARG A 306 -3.93 -4.32 32.39
#